data_435604233c6667d1365079214fb587fa
#
_entry.id   435604233c6667d1365079214fb587fa
#
_cell.length_a   1.000
_cell.length_b   1.000
_cell.length_c   1.000
_cell.angle_alpha   90.00
_cell.angle_beta   90.00
_cell.angle_gamma   90.00
#
_symmetry.space_group_name_H-M   'P 1'
#
loop_
_entity.id
_entity.type
_entity.pdbx_description
1 polymer ?
#
loop_
_entity_poly.entity_id
_entity_poly.type
_entity_poly.pdbx_seq_one_letter_code
_entity_poly.pdbx_strand_id
1 'polypeptide(L)'
;LKDKLTKLGYFSNEHKKKIPFFPRCVGIVTSTSGAVAHDIITTLKRRMSSIEIIIYPTAVQGLGSERQIARAIVEANHRQEVDVLIVARGGGSLEDLWSFNEEVVVKAIYDSQLPVVCAVGHEIDFSLADFAADLRAPTPTAAAELVSPAWQEQEMKRQMLGKRLYELLIACYAATAQQLDGYERIFVSSSDLLLSHQHRLLTIRHQLKDALQEKERQAEQDIYLSLIHISE
;
A
#
# COMPACT_ATOMS: atom_id res chain seq x y z
N LEU A 1 -9.48 -45.60 9.91
CA LEU A 1 -8.35 -44.73 9.57
C LEU A 1 -8.40 -43.43 10.37
N LYS A 2 -9.56 -42.73 10.42
CA LYS A 2 -9.73 -41.49 11.18
C LYS A 2 -9.24 -41.59 12.61
N ASP A 3 -9.68 -42.61 13.36
CA ASP A 3 -9.28 -42.81 14.78
C ASP A 3 -7.78 -43.03 14.94
N LYS A 4 -7.14 -43.73 13.99
CA LYS A 4 -5.69 -43.94 13.97
C LYS A 4 -4.97 -42.61 13.81
N LEU A 5 -5.38 -41.77 12.85
CA LEU A 5 -4.75 -40.49 12.56
C LEU A 5 -5.00 -39.45 13.67
N THR A 6 -6.19 -39.51 14.31
CA THR A 6 -6.49 -38.68 15.48
C THR A 6 -5.56 -38.99 16.65
N LYS A 7 -5.32 -40.30 16.93
CA LYS A 7 -4.38 -40.73 17.99
C LYS A 7 -2.95 -40.31 17.70
N LEU A 8 -2.56 -40.23 16.43
CA LEU A 8 -1.26 -39.75 15.98
C LEU A 8 -1.12 -38.22 15.98
N GLY A 9 -2.19 -37.48 16.32
CA GLY A 9 -2.17 -36.02 16.42
C GLY A 9 -2.26 -35.27 15.10
N TYR A 10 -2.54 -35.95 13.98
CA TYR A 10 -2.56 -35.32 12.65
C TYR A 10 -3.63 -34.25 12.46
N PHE A 11 -4.60 -34.19 13.34
CA PHE A 11 -5.70 -33.21 13.30
C PHE A 11 -5.63 -32.18 14.43
N SER A 12 -4.49 -32.14 15.16
CA SER A 12 -4.31 -31.20 16.25
C SER A 12 -4.21 -29.76 15.73
N ASN A 13 -4.93 -28.84 16.38
CA ASN A 13 -4.87 -27.42 16.03
C ASN A 13 -3.51 -26.78 16.34
N GLU A 14 -2.69 -27.42 17.17
CA GLU A 14 -1.35 -26.92 17.54
C GLU A 14 -0.37 -26.94 16.37
N HIS A 15 -0.58 -27.85 15.39
CA HIS A 15 0.26 -27.96 14.20
C HIS A 15 -0.19 -27.05 13.06
N LYS A 16 -1.42 -26.50 13.13
CA LYS A 16 -1.98 -25.70 12.05
C LYS A 16 -1.25 -24.37 11.92
N LYS A 17 -0.80 -24.09 10.71
CA LYS A 17 -0.07 -22.90 10.34
C LYS A 17 -1.06 -21.78 10.01
N LYS A 18 -0.66 -20.55 10.29
CA LYS A 18 -1.42 -19.38 9.89
C LYS A 18 -1.23 -19.11 8.41
N ILE A 19 -2.33 -18.90 7.71
CA ILE A 19 -2.28 -18.45 6.32
C ILE A 19 -1.65 -17.06 6.26
N PRO A 20 -0.68 -16.82 5.37
CA PRO A 20 -0.06 -15.51 5.20
C PRO A 20 -1.13 -14.47 4.82
N PHE A 21 -1.05 -13.30 5.46
CA PHE A 21 -2.00 -12.23 5.20
C PHE A 21 -1.85 -11.60 3.80
N PHE A 22 -0.62 -11.60 3.28
CA PHE A 22 -0.25 -11.12 1.95
C PHE A 22 0.66 -12.11 1.24
N PRO A 23 0.12 -13.22 0.71
CA PRO A 23 0.93 -14.13 -0.08
C PRO A 23 1.39 -13.44 -1.37
N ARG A 24 2.64 -13.65 -1.75
CA ARG A 24 3.21 -13.20 -3.02
C ARG A 24 2.99 -14.24 -4.11
N CYS A 25 3.10 -15.50 -3.75
CA CYS A 25 2.93 -16.63 -4.64
C CYS A 25 2.00 -17.67 -4.03
N VAL A 26 1.00 -18.13 -4.79
CA VAL A 26 0.05 -19.17 -4.40
C VAL A 26 0.27 -20.41 -5.26
N GLY A 27 0.53 -21.53 -4.61
CA GLY A 27 0.57 -22.84 -5.26
C GLY A 27 -0.81 -23.46 -5.35
N ILE A 28 -1.13 -24.08 -6.47
CA ILE A 28 -2.41 -24.78 -6.69
C ILE A 28 -2.12 -26.22 -7.07
N VAL A 29 -2.52 -27.16 -6.22
CA VAL A 29 -2.47 -28.59 -6.46
C VAL A 29 -3.84 -29.03 -6.97
N THR A 30 -3.96 -29.24 -8.27
CA THR A 30 -5.22 -29.63 -8.94
C THR A 30 -4.97 -30.17 -10.34
N SER A 31 -6.00 -30.66 -11.00
CA SER A 31 -5.92 -31.08 -12.41
C SER A 31 -5.92 -29.88 -13.35
N THR A 32 -5.09 -29.94 -14.38
CA THR A 32 -5.02 -28.85 -15.40
C THR A 32 -6.22 -28.85 -16.36
N SER A 33 -6.93 -29.96 -16.48
CA SER A 33 -8.07 -30.13 -17.40
C SER A 33 -9.40 -29.67 -16.81
N GLY A 34 -9.43 -29.23 -15.53
CA GLY A 34 -10.66 -28.91 -14.83
C GLY A 34 -10.96 -27.41 -14.77
N ALA A 35 -12.22 -27.04 -14.66
CA ALA A 35 -12.69 -25.68 -14.43
C ALA A 35 -12.10 -25.07 -13.14
N VAL A 36 -11.76 -25.91 -12.16
CA VAL A 36 -11.29 -25.54 -10.82
C VAL A 36 -10.04 -24.66 -10.86
N ALA A 37 -9.03 -25.06 -11.65
CA ALA A 37 -7.82 -24.24 -11.80
C ALA A 37 -8.16 -22.85 -12.35
N HIS A 38 -9.02 -22.78 -13.34
CA HIS A 38 -9.47 -21.54 -13.96
C HIS A 38 -10.23 -20.66 -12.96
N ASP A 39 -11.14 -21.24 -12.18
CA ASP A 39 -11.95 -20.53 -11.19
C ASP A 39 -11.07 -19.92 -10.07
N ILE A 40 -10.12 -20.71 -9.56
CA ILE A 40 -9.16 -20.23 -8.57
C ILE A 40 -8.31 -19.09 -9.14
N ILE A 41 -7.72 -19.28 -10.33
CA ILE A 41 -6.85 -18.27 -10.98
C ILE A 41 -7.63 -16.99 -11.24
N THR A 42 -8.83 -17.09 -11.79
CA THR A 42 -9.68 -15.93 -12.09
C THR A 42 -10.03 -15.17 -10.81
N THR A 43 -10.39 -15.90 -9.76
CA THR A 43 -10.70 -15.29 -8.46
C THR A 43 -9.49 -14.62 -7.83
N LEU A 44 -8.33 -15.29 -7.81
CA LEU A 44 -7.09 -14.72 -7.29
C LEU A 44 -6.66 -13.46 -8.07
N LYS A 45 -6.64 -13.53 -9.40
CA LYS A 45 -6.23 -12.38 -10.24
C LYS A 45 -7.19 -11.21 -10.12
N ARG A 46 -8.49 -11.44 -9.97
CA ARG A 46 -9.49 -10.40 -9.75
C ARG A 46 -9.26 -9.69 -8.41
N ARG A 47 -8.85 -10.41 -7.36
CA ARG A 47 -8.64 -9.89 -6.01
C ARG A 47 -7.23 -9.35 -5.79
N MET A 48 -6.25 -9.97 -6.44
CA MET A 48 -4.81 -9.68 -6.31
C MET A 48 -4.17 -9.69 -7.69
N SER A 49 -4.21 -8.57 -8.40
CA SER A 49 -3.73 -8.48 -9.81
C SER A 49 -2.25 -8.83 -10.00
N SER A 50 -1.43 -8.65 -8.97
CA SER A 50 0.02 -8.89 -8.99
C SER A 50 0.46 -10.22 -8.39
N ILE A 51 -0.50 -11.12 -8.03
CA ILE A 51 -0.15 -12.41 -7.44
C ILE A 51 0.51 -13.32 -8.46
N GLU A 52 1.57 -13.98 -8.05
CA GLU A 52 2.15 -15.11 -8.80
C GLU A 52 1.40 -16.39 -8.45
N ILE A 53 1.16 -17.23 -9.46
CA ILE A 53 0.41 -18.47 -9.30
C ILE A 53 1.20 -19.59 -9.96
N ILE A 54 1.51 -20.60 -9.17
CA ILE A 54 2.18 -21.81 -9.63
C ILE A 54 1.21 -22.98 -9.55
N ILE A 55 1.03 -23.68 -10.65
CA ILE A 55 0.19 -24.87 -10.70
C ILE A 55 1.07 -26.10 -10.57
N TYR A 56 0.74 -26.97 -9.63
CA TYR A 56 1.30 -28.31 -9.48
C TYR A 56 0.29 -29.30 -10.07
N PRO A 57 0.47 -29.69 -11.34
CA PRO A 57 -0.52 -30.49 -12.05
C PRO A 57 -0.55 -31.91 -11.48
N THR A 58 -1.74 -32.36 -11.10
CA THR A 58 -1.94 -33.71 -10.58
C THR A 58 -3.32 -34.25 -10.91
N ALA A 59 -3.43 -35.57 -11.05
CA ALA A 59 -4.75 -36.19 -11.06
C ALA A 59 -5.36 -36.08 -9.66
N VAL A 60 -6.59 -35.58 -9.57
CA VAL A 60 -7.32 -35.39 -8.30
C VAL A 60 -8.42 -36.42 -8.12
N GLN A 61 -8.54 -37.40 -9.03
CA GLN A 61 -9.49 -38.51 -9.01
C GLN A 61 -8.93 -39.68 -9.79
N GLY A 62 -9.45 -40.90 -9.53
CA GLY A 62 -9.02 -42.14 -10.16
C GLY A 62 -7.92 -42.86 -9.40
N LEU A 63 -7.62 -44.08 -9.81
CA LEU A 63 -6.63 -44.97 -9.19
C LEU A 63 -5.24 -44.33 -9.20
N GLY A 64 -4.58 -44.25 -8.03
CA GLY A 64 -3.22 -43.74 -7.87
C GLY A 64 -3.13 -42.22 -7.76
N SER A 65 -4.26 -41.49 -7.80
CA SER A 65 -4.30 -40.05 -7.65
C SER A 65 -3.81 -39.60 -6.25
N GLU A 66 -4.04 -40.40 -5.21
CA GLU A 66 -3.58 -40.15 -3.84
C GLU A 66 -2.06 -39.96 -3.76
N ARG A 67 -1.33 -40.79 -4.51
CA ARG A 67 0.16 -40.70 -4.57
C ARG A 67 0.62 -39.49 -5.36
N GLN A 68 -0.10 -39.12 -6.41
CA GLN A 68 0.24 -37.96 -7.22
C GLN A 68 0.00 -36.66 -6.43
N ILE A 69 -1.13 -36.57 -5.71
CA ILE A 69 -1.45 -35.44 -4.83
C ILE A 69 -0.36 -35.29 -3.77
N ALA A 70 -0.02 -36.38 -3.08
CA ALA A 70 1.02 -36.35 -2.07
C ALA A 70 2.38 -35.90 -2.64
N ARG A 71 2.76 -36.41 -3.83
CA ARG A 71 3.99 -35.98 -4.51
C ARG A 71 3.97 -34.48 -4.86
N ALA A 72 2.86 -33.98 -5.38
CA ALA A 72 2.72 -32.56 -5.72
C ALA A 72 2.90 -31.66 -4.49
N ILE A 73 2.35 -32.06 -3.33
CA ILE A 73 2.53 -31.33 -2.06
C ILE A 73 3.98 -31.38 -1.62
N VAL A 74 4.63 -32.55 -1.67
CA VAL A 74 6.06 -32.70 -1.31
C VAL A 74 6.94 -31.89 -2.26
N GLU A 75 6.66 -31.89 -3.56
CA GLU A 75 7.41 -31.10 -4.53
C GLU A 75 7.30 -29.60 -4.27
N ALA A 76 6.11 -29.08 -3.98
CA ALA A 76 5.91 -27.69 -3.61
C ALA A 76 6.72 -27.31 -2.36
N ASN A 77 6.72 -28.18 -1.35
CA ASN A 77 7.53 -27.99 -0.14
C ASN A 77 9.05 -28.01 -0.42
N HIS A 78 9.51 -28.83 -1.34
CA HIS A 78 10.92 -28.90 -1.71
C HIS A 78 11.37 -27.65 -2.47
N ARG A 79 10.51 -27.13 -3.36
CA ARG A 79 10.80 -25.93 -4.16
C ARG A 79 10.76 -24.64 -3.36
N GLN A 80 9.92 -24.54 -2.34
CA GLN A 80 9.75 -23.36 -1.48
C GLN A 80 9.53 -22.04 -2.24
N GLU A 81 8.89 -22.11 -3.40
CA GLU A 81 8.64 -20.94 -4.26
C GLU A 81 7.23 -20.34 -4.06
N VAL A 82 6.44 -20.93 -3.16
CA VAL A 82 5.07 -20.48 -2.85
C VAL A 82 4.91 -20.22 -1.35
N ASP A 83 4.04 -19.28 -1.00
CA ASP A 83 3.78 -18.91 0.38
C ASP A 83 2.61 -19.69 1.01
N VAL A 84 1.74 -20.23 0.17
CA VAL A 84 0.56 -21.01 0.57
C VAL A 84 0.18 -21.98 -0.54
N LEU A 85 -0.29 -23.17 -0.19
CA LEU A 85 -0.81 -24.18 -1.11
C LEU A 85 -2.32 -24.26 -1.03
N ILE A 86 -3.00 -24.27 -2.17
CA ILE A 86 -4.41 -24.64 -2.30
C ILE A 86 -4.47 -26.02 -2.91
N VAL A 87 -4.99 -26.99 -2.17
CA VAL A 87 -5.29 -28.33 -2.64
C VAL A 87 -6.76 -28.36 -2.99
N ALA A 88 -7.07 -28.45 -4.29
CA ALA A 88 -8.43 -28.25 -4.74
C ALA A 88 -8.88 -29.32 -5.73
N ARG A 89 -10.16 -29.64 -5.63
CA ARG A 89 -10.87 -30.50 -6.56
C ARG A 89 -12.24 -29.90 -6.89
N GLY A 90 -12.71 -30.17 -8.12
CA GLY A 90 -14.04 -29.80 -8.56
C GLY A 90 -15.13 -30.67 -7.98
N GLY A 91 -16.37 -30.34 -8.28
CA GLY A 91 -17.50 -31.19 -7.97
C GLY A 91 -17.41 -32.58 -8.64
N GLY A 92 -17.96 -33.57 -8.02
CA GLY A 92 -17.99 -34.96 -8.48
C GLY A 92 -18.62 -35.86 -7.41
N SER A 93 -18.62 -37.16 -7.63
CA SER A 93 -19.19 -38.11 -6.68
C SER A 93 -18.35 -38.27 -5.42
N LEU A 94 -18.95 -38.81 -4.35
CA LEU A 94 -18.24 -39.16 -3.11
C LEU A 94 -17.08 -40.13 -3.35
N GLU A 95 -17.19 -41.00 -4.34
CA GLU A 95 -16.16 -41.95 -4.76
C GLU A 95 -14.89 -41.22 -5.23
N ASP A 96 -15.05 -40.10 -5.87
CA ASP A 96 -13.95 -39.29 -6.36
C ASP A 96 -13.22 -38.54 -5.22
N LEU A 97 -13.83 -38.36 -4.04
CA LEU A 97 -13.21 -37.79 -2.85
C LEU A 97 -12.32 -38.80 -2.11
N TRP A 98 -12.36 -40.07 -2.48
CA TRP A 98 -11.66 -41.13 -1.75
C TRP A 98 -10.16 -40.90 -1.65
N SER A 99 -9.57 -40.41 -2.73
CA SER A 99 -8.13 -40.10 -2.75
C SER A 99 -7.65 -39.13 -1.64
N PHE A 100 -8.54 -38.23 -1.20
CA PHE A 100 -8.27 -37.27 -0.12
C PHE A 100 -8.51 -37.86 1.28
N ASN A 101 -9.03 -39.09 1.35
CA ASN A 101 -9.18 -39.86 2.58
C ASN A 101 -8.04 -40.86 2.80
N GLU A 102 -7.05 -40.90 1.91
CA GLU A 102 -5.93 -41.80 2.03
C GLU A 102 -4.84 -41.24 2.95
N GLU A 103 -4.23 -42.13 3.76
CA GLU A 103 -3.21 -41.76 4.77
C GLU A 103 -2.01 -41.01 4.14
N VAL A 104 -1.66 -41.35 2.90
CA VAL A 104 -0.51 -40.73 2.21
C VAL A 104 -0.73 -39.24 1.93
N VAL A 105 -1.97 -38.84 1.59
CA VAL A 105 -2.33 -37.43 1.35
C VAL A 105 -2.40 -36.67 2.67
N VAL A 106 -3.07 -37.25 3.67
CA VAL A 106 -3.17 -36.68 5.01
C VAL A 106 -1.79 -36.42 5.61
N LYS A 107 -0.88 -37.41 5.47
CA LYS A 107 0.50 -37.28 5.91
C LYS A 107 1.25 -36.19 5.17
N ALA A 108 1.13 -36.11 3.86
CA ALA A 108 1.80 -35.07 3.05
C ALA A 108 1.34 -33.66 3.43
N ILE A 109 0.05 -33.48 3.77
CA ILE A 109 -0.50 -32.21 4.27
C ILE A 109 0.07 -31.89 5.67
N TYR A 110 0.07 -32.86 6.57
CA TYR A 110 0.57 -32.70 7.94
C TYR A 110 2.07 -32.37 7.98
N ASP A 111 2.87 -33.06 7.18
CA ASP A 111 4.33 -32.86 7.10
C ASP A 111 4.71 -31.61 6.30
N SER A 112 3.75 -30.97 5.63
CA SER A 112 3.98 -29.76 4.84
C SER A 112 4.53 -28.64 5.71
N GLN A 113 5.56 -27.95 5.28
CA GLN A 113 6.06 -26.72 5.91
C GLN A 113 5.27 -25.49 5.43
N LEU A 114 4.74 -25.58 4.22
CA LEU A 114 3.87 -24.55 3.65
C LEU A 114 2.46 -24.65 4.27
N PRO A 115 1.78 -23.52 4.54
CA PRO A 115 0.37 -23.53 4.90
C PRO A 115 -0.47 -24.14 3.77
N VAL A 116 -1.39 -25.05 4.12
CA VAL A 116 -2.25 -25.77 3.16
C VAL A 116 -3.70 -25.41 3.38
N VAL A 117 -4.35 -24.93 2.32
CA VAL A 117 -5.82 -24.73 2.26
C VAL A 117 -6.43 -25.87 1.46
N CYS A 118 -7.30 -26.65 2.08
CA CYS A 118 -8.01 -27.73 1.44
C CYS A 118 -9.38 -27.25 0.94
N ALA A 119 -9.67 -27.48 -0.35
CA ALA A 119 -10.92 -27.11 -1.02
C ALA A 119 -11.41 -28.25 -1.90
N VAL A 120 -11.71 -29.38 -1.28
CA VAL A 120 -11.99 -30.65 -1.96
C VAL A 120 -13.45 -31.07 -1.85
N GLY A 121 -14.08 -30.82 -0.68
CA GLY A 121 -15.45 -31.23 -0.41
C GLY A 121 -16.47 -30.08 -0.54
N HIS A 122 -17.75 -30.43 -0.66
CA HIS A 122 -18.83 -29.47 -0.47
C HIS A 122 -19.08 -29.21 1.01
N GLU A 123 -19.99 -28.29 1.36
CA GLU A 123 -20.24 -27.89 2.75
C GLU A 123 -20.49 -29.06 3.72
N ILE A 124 -21.13 -30.14 3.23
CA ILE A 124 -21.55 -31.30 4.04
C ILE A 124 -20.49 -32.39 4.08
N ASP A 125 -19.62 -32.49 3.04
CA ASP A 125 -18.70 -33.60 2.87
C ASP A 125 -17.30 -33.22 3.40
N PHE A 126 -16.86 -33.91 4.46
CA PHE A 126 -15.54 -33.71 5.04
C PHE A 126 -14.61 -34.85 4.64
N SER A 127 -13.50 -34.55 4.02
CA SER A 127 -12.40 -35.49 3.78
C SER A 127 -11.41 -35.48 4.96
N LEU A 128 -10.59 -36.54 5.09
CA LEU A 128 -9.52 -36.57 6.09
C LEU A 128 -8.44 -35.50 5.80
N ALA A 129 -8.26 -35.15 4.54
CA ALA A 129 -7.41 -34.04 4.13
C ALA A 129 -7.87 -32.69 4.68
N ASP A 130 -9.19 -32.47 4.76
CA ASP A 130 -9.78 -31.23 5.35
C ASP A 130 -9.44 -31.07 6.85
N PHE A 131 -9.40 -32.18 7.58
CA PHE A 131 -9.04 -32.17 9.01
C PHE A 131 -7.54 -31.89 9.22
N ALA A 132 -6.69 -32.40 8.32
CA ALA A 132 -5.25 -32.23 8.40
C ALA A 132 -4.78 -30.86 7.88
N ALA A 133 -5.53 -30.25 6.97
CA ALA A 133 -5.20 -28.95 6.41
C ALA A 133 -5.23 -27.83 7.46
N ASP A 134 -4.43 -26.81 7.25
CA ASP A 134 -4.35 -25.63 8.11
C ASP A 134 -5.67 -24.84 8.06
N LEU A 135 -6.28 -24.78 6.88
CA LEU A 135 -7.57 -24.13 6.68
C LEU A 135 -8.42 -24.96 5.69
N ARG A 136 -9.71 -25.08 5.98
CA ARG A 136 -10.68 -25.68 5.07
C ARG A 136 -11.47 -24.59 4.35
N ALA A 137 -11.68 -24.79 3.05
CA ALA A 137 -12.60 -23.99 2.24
C ALA A 137 -13.73 -24.88 1.67
N PRO A 138 -14.99 -24.40 1.67
CA PRO A 138 -16.11 -25.19 1.17
C PRO A 138 -16.11 -25.35 -0.36
N THR A 139 -15.40 -24.47 -1.07
CA THR A 139 -15.27 -24.50 -2.52
C THR A 139 -13.87 -24.01 -2.96
N PRO A 140 -13.40 -24.36 -4.16
CA PRO A 140 -12.16 -23.83 -4.70
C PRO A 140 -12.13 -22.30 -4.78
N THR A 141 -13.24 -21.67 -5.13
CA THR A 141 -13.39 -20.21 -5.16
C THR A 141 -13.26 -19.61 -3.76
N ALA A 142 -13.91 -20.23 -2.76
CA ALA A 142 -13.78 -19.82 -1.37
C ALA A 142 -12.34 -19.93 -0.85
N ALA A 143 -11.59 -20.97 -1.29
CA ALA A 143 -10.16 -21.07 -0.95
C ALA A 143 -9.37 -19.88 -1.49
N ALA A 144 -9.59 -19.50 -2.74
CA ALA A 144 -8.97 -18.30 -3.32
C ALA A 144 -9.33 -17.02 -2.56
N GLU A 145 -10.57 -16.92 -2.06
CA GLU A 145 -11.02 -15.79 -1.24
C GLU A 145 -10.35 -15.78 0.13
N LEU A 146 -10.24 -16.95 0.77
CA LEU A 146 -9.63 -17.08 2.10
C LEU A 146 -8.13 -16.78 2.11
N VAL A 147 -7.40 -17.01 1.03
CA VAL A 147 -5.97 -16.63 0.91
C VAL A 147 -5.78 -15.18 0.45
N SER A 148 -6.85 -14.48 0.11
CA SER A 148 -6.81 -13.09 -0.39
C SER A 148 -7.70 -12.09 0.35
N PRO A 149 -7.90 -12.18 1.67
CA PRO A 149 -8.98 -11.45 2.35
C PRO A 149 -8.77 -9.94 2.36
N ALA A 150 -7.55 -9.48 2.43
CA ALA A 150 -7.24 -8.09 2.74
C ALA A 150 -6.75 -7.26 1.54
N TRP A 151 -6.54 -7.85 0.39
CA TRP A 151 -5.91 -7.14 -0.74
C TRP A 151 -6.75 -5.99 -1.29
N GLN A 152 -8.05 -6.18 -1.47
CA GLN A 152 -8.93 -5.11 -1.96
C GLN A 152 -9.04 -3.95 -0.95
N GLU A 153 -9.17 -4.27 0.32
CA GLU A 153 -9.24 -3.27 1.39
C GLU A 153 -7.92 -2.48 1.49
N GLN A 154 -6.78 -3.15 1.42
CA GLN A 154 -5.47 -2.52 1.46
C GLN A 154 -5.19 -1.69 0.21
N GLU A 155 -5.62 -2.13 -0.97
CA GLU A 155 -5.47 -1.33 -2.20
C GLU A 155 -6.33 -0.06 -2.13
N MET A 156 -7.57 -0.13 -1.66
CA MET A 156 -8.38 1.06 -1.41
C MET A 156 -7.74 1.99 -0.38
N LYS A 157 -7.20 1.43 0.70
CA LYS A 157 -6.49 2.22 1.71
C LYS A 157 -5.23 2.88 1.17
N ARG A 158 -4.45 2.16 0.35
CA ARG A 158 -3.28 2.70 -0.35
C ARG A 158 -3.66 3.87 -1.27
N GLN A 159 -4.71 3.73 -2.06
CA GLN A 159 -5.20 4.79 -2.95
C GLN A 159 -5.69 6.01 -2.16
N MET A 160 -6.43 5.78 -1.08
CA MET A 160 -6.91 6.87 -0.21
C MET A 160 -5.74 7.60 0.46
N LEU A 161 -4.72 6.88 0.95
CA LEU A 161 -3.52 7.49 1.53
C LEU A 161 -2.71 8.27 0.49
N GLY A 162 -2.59 7.74 -0.73
CA GLY A 162 -1.94 8.42 -1.85
C GLY A 162 -2.63 9.74 -2.19
N LYS A 163 -3.96 9.74 -2.29
CA LYS A 163 -4.75 10.94 -2.50
C LYS A 163 -4.57 11.94 -1.36
N ARG A 164 -4.63 11.49 -0.12
CA ARG A 164 -4.43 12.34 1.05
C ARG A 164 -3.05 12.97 1.10
N LEU A 165 -2.01 12.22 0.77
CA LEU A 165 -0.64 12.73 0.67
C LEU A 165 -0.54 13.84 -0.38
N TYR A 166 -1.12 13.63 -1.55
CA TYR A 166 -1.15 14.63 -2.61
C TYR A 166 -1.86 15.92 -2.17
N GLU A 167 -3.03 15.81 -1.53
CA GLU A 167 -3.78 16.96 -0.99
C GLU A 167 -2.95 17.73 0.04
N LEU A 168 -2.25 17.03 0.94
CA LEU A 168 -1.38 17.67 1.94
C LEU A 168 -0.17 18.37 1.31
N LEU A 169 0.42 17.80 0.27
CA LEU A 169 1.53 18.43 -0.47
C LEU A 169 1.08 19.73 -1.15
N ILE A 170 -0.09 19.70 -1.82
CA ILE A 170 -0.65 20.90 -2.45
C ILE A 170 -0.99 21.97 -1.40
N ALA A 171 -1.59 21.59 -0.27
CA ALA A 171 -1.89 22.52 0.81
C ALA A 171 -0.62 23.13 1.43
N CYS A 172 0.42 22.34 1.64
CA CYS A 172 1.72 22.80 2.13
C CYS A 172 2.37 23.79 1.15
N TYR A 173 2.36 23.45 -0.14
CA TYR A 173 2.88 24.34 -1.19
C TYR A 173 2.12 25.67 -1.24
N ALA A 174 0.78 25.63 -1.21
CA ALA A 174 -0.05 26.83 -1.22
C ALA A 174 0.20 27.71 0.02
N ALA A 175 0.34 27.11 1.21
CA ALA A 175 0.66 27.84 2.43
C ALA A 175 2.04 28.53 2.37
N THR A 176 3.04 27.84 1.84
CA THR A 176 4.40 28.40 1.67
C THR A 176 4.41 29.52 0.62
N ALA A 177 3.71 29.36 -0.49
CA ALA A 177 3.55 30.38 -1.51
C ALA A 177 2.86 31.64 -0.92
N GLN A 178 1.79 31.46 -0.15
CA GLN A 178 1.10 32.57 0.52
C GLN A 178 2.01 33.30 1.53
N GLN A 179 2.85 32.59 2.27
CA GLN A 179 3.84 33.21 3.15
C GLN A 179 4.85 34.02 2.36
N LEU A 180 5.33 33.51 1.22
CA LEU A 180 6.27 34.21 0.35
C LEU A 180 5.66 35.51 -0.19
N ASP A 181 4.42 35.45 -0.69
CA ASP A 181 3.66 36.65 -1.13
C ASP A 181 3.51 37.67 0.00
N GLY A 182 3.31 37.19 1.24
CA GLY A 182 3.27 38.04 2.41
C GLY A 182 4.58 38.80 2.66
N TYR A 183 5.69 38.10 2.56
CA TYR A 183 7.04 38.72 2.69
C TYR A 183 7.32 39.69 1.55
N GLU A 184 6.98 39.34 0.32
CA GLU A 184 7.15 40.22 -0.84
C GLU A 184 6.41 41.56 -0.64
N ARG A 185 5.15 41.53 -0.19
CA ARG A 185 4.37 42.73 0.12
C ARG A 185 5.03 43.60 1.20
N ILE A 186 5.61 42.98 2.24
CA ILE A 186 6.33 43.71 3.30
C ILE A 186 7.58 44.38 2.73
N PHE A 187 8.32 43.72 1.86
CA PHE A 187 9.52 44.30 1.23
C PHE A 187 9.17 45.45 0.30
N VAL A 188 8.15 45.32 -0.55
CA VAL A 188 7.69 46.40 -1.43
C VAL A 188 7.21 47.61 -0.60
N SER A 189 6.39 47.38 0.40
CA SER A 189 5.92 48.45 1.30
C SER A 189 7.08 49.15 2.03
N SER A 190 8.09 48.41 2.46
CA SER A 190 9.29 48.98 3.11
C SER A 190 10.13 49.80 2.14
N SER A 191 10.24 49.38 0.88
CA SER A 191 10.97 50.12 -0.17
C SER A 191 10.27 51.47 -0.46
N ASP A 192 8.95 51.47 -0.57
CA ASP A 192 8.15 52.68 -0.80
C ASP A 192 8.30 53.67 0.37
N LEU A 193 8.35 53.15 1.58
CA LEU A 193 8.56 53.97 2.79
C LEU A 193 9.93 54.62 2.79
N LEU A 194 10.96 53.89 2.41
CA LEU A 194 12.34 54.43 2.28
C LEU A 194 12.40 55.51 1.17
N LEU A 195 11.79 55.28 0.03
CA LEU A 195 11.72 56.27 -1.05
C LEU A 195 10.97 57.54 -0.59
N SER A 196 9.90 57.42 0.13
CA SER A 196 9.17 58.58 0.67
C SER A 196 10.02 59.37 1.64
N HIS A 197 10.77 58.71 2.53
CA HIS A 197 11.69 59.40 3.43
C HIS A 197 12.86 60.06 2.70
N GLN A 198 13.42 59.44 1.67
CA GLN A 198 14.43 60.07 0.82
C GLN A 198 13.92 61.33 0.16
N HIS A 199 12.73 61.30 -0.45
CA HIS A 199 12.09 62.50 -1.02
C HIS A 199 11.89 63.58 0.01
N ARG A 200 11.41 63.24 1.20
CA ARG A 200 11.21 64.21 2.27
C ARG A 200 12.52 64.87 2.72
N LEU A 201 13.60 64.09 2.84
CA LEU A 201 14.93 64.61 3.17
C LEU A 201 15.45 65.56 2.09
N LEU A 202 15.29 65.22 0.82
CA LEU A 202 15.68 66.09 -0.31
C LEU A 202 14.88 67.42 -0.29
N THR A 203 13.58 67.37 -0.01
CA THR A 203 12.73 68.56 0.09
C THR A 203 13.19 69.47 1.24
N ILE A 204 13.45 68.89 2.43
CA ILE A 204 13.94 69.66 3.59
C ILE A 204 15.32 70.28 3.28
N ARG A 205 16.21 69.54 2.62
CA ARG A 205 17.52 70.05 2.20
C ARG A 205 17.39 71.25 1.24
N HIS A 206 16.49 71.18 0.28
CA HIS A 206 16.22 72.35 -0.61
C HIS A 206 15.68 73.51 0.15
N GLN A 207 14.65 73.33 1.01
CA GLN A 207 14.09 74.39 1.82
C GLN A 207 15.16 75.06 2.74
N LEU A 208 16.04 74.25 3.32
CA LEU A 208 17.11 74.77 4.17
C LEU A 208 18.13 75.59 3.36
N LYS A 209 18.46 75.12 2.15
CA LYS A 209 19.36 75.84 1.23
C LYS A 209 18.76 77.18 0.81
N ASP A 210 17.49 77.16 0.44
CA ASP A 210 16.78 78.39 0.00
C ASP A 210 16.67 79.44 1.17
N ALA A 211 16.36 78.91 2.38
CA ALA A 211 16.31 79.76 3.57
C ALA A 211 17.68 80.34 3.97
N LEU A 212 18.76 79.56 3.78
CA LEU A 212 20.12 80.06 3.98
C LEU A 212 20.50 81.15 2.98
N GLN A 213 20.21 80.93 1.69
CA GLN A 213 20.50 81.93 0.67
C GLN A 213 19.70 83.22 0.88
N GLU A 214 18.42 83.10 1.31
CA GLU A 214 17.61 84.26 1.63
C GLU A 214 18.22 85.05 2.88
N LYS A 215 18.68 84.32 3.88
CA LYS A 215 19.35 84.91 5.05
C LYS A 215 20.67 85.61 4.68
N GLU A 216 21.46 84.95 3.82
CA GLU A 216 22.71 85.55 3.30
C GLU A 216 22.40 86.85 2.53
N ARG A 217 21.44 86.82 1.64
CA ARG A 217 21.00 87.99 0.86
C ARG A 217 20.49 89.12 1.76
N GLN A 218 19.74 88.75 2.81
CA GLN A 218 19.23 89.75 3.76
C GLN A 218 20.38 90.40 4.59
N ALA A 219 21.33 89.57 5.03
CA ALA A 219 22.51 90.08 5.73
C ALA A 219 23.35 90.96 4.81
N GLU A 220 23.56 90.64 3.55
CA GLU A 220 24.24 91.51 2.59
C GLU A 220 23.53 92.81 2.39
N GLN A 221 22.18 92.83 2.30
CA GLN A 221 21.37 94.05 2.22
C GLN A 221 21.50 94.90 3.46
N ASP A 222 21.48 94.31 4.66
CA ASP A 222 21.59 95.00 5.91
C ASP A 222 23.01 95.65 6.08
N ILE A 223 24.05 94.94 5.64
CA ILE A 223 25.42 95.48 5.61
C ILE A 223 25.49 96.65 4.63
N TYR A 224 24.89 96.49 3.42
CA TYR A 224 24.91 97.54 2.41
C TYR A 224 24.17 98.80 2.89
N LEU A 225 22.98 98.65 3.53
CA LEU A 225 22.27 99.78 4.15
C LEU A 225 23.02 100.41 5.30
N SER A 226 23.72 99.65 6.14
CA SER A 226 24.57 100.14 7.21
C SER A 226 25.78 100.94 6.72
N LEU A 227 26.41 100.50 5.62
CA LEU A 227 27.51 101.22 4.97
C LEU A 227 27.03 102.59 4.37
N ILE A 228 25.83 102.64 3.84
CA ILE A 228 25.27 103.92 3.32
C ILE A 228 25.03 104.93 4.47
N HIS A 229 24.53 104.43 5.61
CA HIS A 229 24.32 105.29 6.79
C HIS A 229 25.60 105.80 7.49
N ILE A 230 26.75 105.17 7.22
CA ILE A 230 28.02 105.59 7.79
C ILE A 230 28.75 106.64 6.90
N SER A 231 28.29 106.79 5.63
CA SER A 231 28.87 107.68 4.63
C SER A 231 28.13 109.07 4.50
N GLU A 232 27.08 109.27 5.26
CA GLU A 232 26.44 110.60 5.49
C GLU A 232 26.99 111.21 6.79
#